data_ae89639e3b6b05830d3eb9984ab096f3
#
_entry.id   ae89639e3b6b05830d3eb9984ab096f3
#
_cell.length_a   1.000
_cell.length_b   1.000
_cell.length_c   1.000
_cell.angle_alpha   90.00
_cell.angle_beta   90.00
_cell.angle_gamma   90.00
#
_symmetry.space_group_name_H-M   'P 1'
#
loop_
_entity.id
_entity.type
_entity.pdbx_description
1 polymer ?
#
loop_
_entity_poly.entity_id
_entity_poly.type
_entity_poly.pdbx_seq_one_letter_code
_entity_poly.pdbx_strand_id
1 'polypeptide(L)'
;MKKSSALFLLLFMFSLSFTHAQTSSNSRENMNKFLSQTLKYPTELRETNTMGPVVISLQIDKAGYMTGEIDFISGDPAFEGEINRTMSLLKEKWNPSFLEGKSFGQEYLMSFDFKMTSGSQFPPNPFIKSSEDAKPKTPLEAVNLALEENPYSPKLLNNRAEILAQNGKQLLSELDLNQAKFIKDKMLTEIVIVGYGPMGPKSL
;
A
#
# COMPACT_ATOMS: atom_id res chain seq x y z
N MET A 1 -59.81 -17.58 -39.23
CA MET A 1 -59.37 -17.68 -37.82
C MET A 1 -57.97 -18.31 -37.77
N LYS A 2 -56.89 -17.54 -37.79
CA LYS A 2 -55.49 -17.95 -37.57
C LYS A 2 -54.62 -16.71 -37.55
N LYS A 3 -54.62 -15.94 -36.47
CA LYS A 3 -53.65 -14.86 -36.24
C LYS A 3 -53.55 -14.70 -34.71
N SER A 4 -52.78 -15.53 -34.02
CA SER A 4 -52.48 -15.28 -32.62
C SER A 4 -51.34 -16.15 -32.05
N SER A 5 -50.32 -16.51 -32.84
CA SER A 5 -49.19 -17.31 -32.37
C SER A 5 -47.81 -16.67 -32.58
N ALA A 6 -47.71 -15.50 -33.20
CA ALA A 6 -46.42 -14.86 -33.48
C ALA A 6 -45.97 -13.82 -32.44
N LEU A 7 -46.86 -13.43 -31.51
CA LEU A 7 -46.55 -12.39 -30.52
C LEU A 7 -45.94 -12.92 -29.23
N PHE A 8 -45.99 -14.22 -28.99
CA PHE A 8 -45.48 -14.83 -27.74
C PHE A 8 -44.00 -15.28 -27.81
N LEU A 9 -43.43 -15.34 -29.02
CA LEU A 9 -42.04 -15.77 -29.22
C LEU A 9 -41.02 -14.62 -29.11
N LEU A 10 -41.46 -13.39 -29.15
CA LEU A 10 -40.57 -12.20 -29.11
C LEU A 10 -40.29 -11.67 -27.71
N LEU A 11 -41.03 -12.15 -26.69
CA LEU A 11 -40.86 -11.73 -25.29
C LEU A 11 -39.88 -12.61 -24.50
N PHE A 12 -39.39 -13.74 -25.07
CA PHE A 12 -38.51 -14.67 -24.37
C PHE A 12 -37.03 -14.50 -24.69
N MET A 13 -36.66 -13.61 -25.62
CA MET A 13 -35.29 -13.36 -26.03
C MET A 13 -34.60 -12.19 -25.30
N PHE A 14 -35.27 -11.52 -24.34
CA PHE A 14 -34.72 -10.30 -23.68
C PHE A 14 -34.26 -10.52 -22.23
N SER A 15 -34.22 -11.76 -21.75
CA SER A 15 -33.86 -12.03 -20.34
C SER A 15 -32.50 -12.73 -20.11
N LEU A 16 -31.56 -12.68 -21.07
CA LEU A 16 -30.26 -13.35 -20.95
C LEU A 16 -29.06 -12.40 -21.10
N SER A 17 -29.11 -11.21 -20.50
CA SER A 17 -27.96 -10.30 -20.57
C SER A 17 -27.80 -9.44 -19.30
N PHE A 18 -27.87 -10.03 -18.12
CA PHE A 18 -27.50 -9.31 -16.90
C PHE A 18 -26.88 -10.25 -15.85
N THR A 19 -25.73 -10.81 -16.14
CA THR A 19 -24.91 -11.41 -15.07
C THR A 19 -23.42 -11.40 -15.47
N HIS A 20 -22.81 -10.23 -15.67
CA HIS A 20 -21.35 -10.12 -15.77
C HIS A 20 -20.84 -8.73 -15.32
N ALA A 21 -21.28 -8.22 -14.19
CA ALA A 21 -20.79 -6.93 -13.71
C ALA A 21 -20.56 -6.86 -12.19
N GLN A 22 -20.19 -7.97 -11.53
CA GLN A 22 -19.91 -7.90 -10.07
C GLN A 22 -18.73 -8.73 -9.58
N THR A 23 -17.78 -9.12 -10.42
CA THR A 23 -16.62 -9.91 -9.98
C THR A 23 -15.29 -9.14 -9.98
N SER A 24 -15.25 -7.89 -10.43
CA SER A 24 -13.97 -7.18 -10.59
C SER A 24 -13.51 -6.37 -9.37
N SER A 25 -14.40 -5.93 -8.49
CA SER A 25 -13.99 -5.14 -7.32
C SER A 25 -13.35 -5.96 -6.18
N ASN A 26 -13.45 -7.30 -6.23
CA ASN A 26 -13.03 -8.18 -5.13
C ASN A 26 -11.60 -8.72 -5.22
N SER A 27 -10.90 -8.61 -6.34
CA SER A 27 -9.64 -9.35 -6.51
C SER A 27 -8.47 -8.71 -5.79
N ARG A 28 -8.27 -7.40 -5.95
CA ARG A 28 -7.23 -6.65 -5.22
C ARG A 28 -7.58 -6.53 -3.74
N GLU A 29 -8.84 -6.34 -3.41
CA GLU A 29 -9.33 -6.32 -2.04
C GLU A 29 -9.08 -7.67 -1.34
N ASN A 30 -9.27 -8.78 -2.04
CA ASN A 30 -8.95 -10.11 -1.51
C ASN A 30 -7.46 -10.29 -1.24
N MET A 31 -6.58 -9.78 -2.13
CA MET A 31 -5.13 -9.75 -1.88
C MET A 31 -4.80 -8.92 -0.64
N ASN A 32 -5.35 -7.72 -0.54
CA ASN A 32 -5.12 -6.82 0.59
C ASN A 32 -5.63 -7.43 1.90
N LYS A 33 -6.79 -8.06 1.88
CA LYS A 33 -7.34 -8.78 3.02
C LYS A 33 -6.44 -9.95 3.43
N PHE A 34 -5.96 -10.74 2.46
CA PHE A 34 -5.02 -11.82 2.75
C PHE A 34 -3.73 -11.28 3.39
N LEU A 35 -3.13 -10.24 2.82
CA LEU A 35 -1.92 -9.62 3.35
C LEU A 35 -2.13 -9.08 4.77
N SER A 36 -3.20 -8.32 5.01
CA SER A 36 -3.49 -7.74 6.34
C SER A 36 -3.81 -8.79 7.41
N GLN A 37 -4.27 -9.99 7.03
CA GLN A 37 -4.51 -11.09 7.96
C GLN A 37 -3.27 -11.97 8.18
N THR A 38 -2.35 -12.00 7.22
CA THR A 38 -1.20 -12.92 7.23
C THR A 38 0.05 -12.24 7.78
N LEU A 39 0.25 -10.97 7.43
CA LEU A 39 1.41 -10.17 7.83
C LEU A 39 1.34 -9.87 9.34
N LYS A 40 2.41 -10.18 10.04
CA LYS A 40 2.51 -9.98 11.49
C LYS A 40 3.59 -8.96 11.81
N TYR A 41 3.37 -8.22 12.87
CA TYR A 41 4.45 -7.41 13.45
C TYR A 41 5.37 -8.33 14.26
N PRO A 42 6.66 -8.48 13.91
CA PRO A 42 7.58 -9.34 14.68
C PRO A 42 7.69 -8.90 16.14
N THR A 43 7.70 -9.86 17.07
CA THR A 43 7.67 -9.58 18.50
C THR A 43 8.90 -8.78 18.92
N GLU A 44 10.08 -9.19 18.45
CA GLU A 44 11.37 -8.57 18.75
C GLU A 44 11.38 -7.09 18.31
N LEU A 45 10.79 -6.79 17.15
CA LEU A 45 10.72 -5.43 16.63
C LEU A 45 9.70 -4.57 17.37
N ARG A 46 8.65 -5.18 17.94
CA ARG A 46 7.75 -4.47 18.86
C ARG A 46 8.42 -4.11 20.17
N GLU A 47 9.26 -4.98 20.71
CA GLU A 47 10.01 -4.75 21.94
C GLU A 47 11.06 -3.65 21.78
N THR A 48 11.70 -3.58 20.62
CA THR A 48 12.68 -2.53 20.28
C THR A 48 12.05 -1.26 19.71
N ASN A 49 10.72 -1.23 19.55
CA ASN A 49 9.98 -0.12 18.95
C ASN A 49 10.50 0.24 17.54
N THR A 50 10.94 -0.77 16.78
CA THR A 50 11.42 -0.60 15.41
C THR A 50 10.23 -0.43 14.48
N MET A 51 10.10 0.71 13.81
CA MET A 51 8.98 1.09 12.94
C MET A 51 9.49 1.55 11.59
N GLY A 52 8.59 1.67 10.64
CA GLY A 52 8.87 2.33 9.37
C GLY A 52 8.24 1.61 8.18
N PRO A 53 8.29 2.25 7.01
CA PRO A 53 7.84 1.67 5.76
C PRO A 53 8.87 0.67 5.23
N VAL A 54 8.37 -0.42 4.66
CA VAL A 54 9.13 -1.40 3.89
C VAL A 54 8.54 -1.42 2.49
N VAL A 55 9.39 -1.30 1.48
CA VAL A 55 9.00 -1.39 0.07
C VAL A 55 9.74 -2.54 -0.58
N ILE A 56 8.99 -3.37 -1.26
CA ILE A 56 9.50 -4.48 -2.06
C ILE A 56 9.12 -4.34 -3.51
N SER A 57 9.89 -4.92 -4.41
CA SER A 57 9.47 -5.14 -5.79
C SER A 57 9.21 -6.62 -6.07
N LEU A 58 8.34 -6.86 -7.03
CA LEU A 58 8.02 -8.19 -7.54
C LEU A 58 7.85 -8.17 -9.04
N GLN A 59 8.35 -9.21 -9.69
CA GLN A 59 8.23 -9.39 -11.14
C GLN A 59 6.96 -10.18 -11.48
N ILE A 60 6.21 -9.68 -12.45
CA ILE A 60 5.02 -10.34 -13.00
C ILE A 60 5.31 -10.75 -14.43
N ASP A 61 5.05 -12.01 -14.76
CA ASP A 61 5.22 -12.52 -16.12
C ASP A 61 4.08 -12.07 -17.06
N LYS A 62 4.21 -12.45 -18.35
CA LYS A 62 3.21 -12.12 -19.38
C LYS A 62 1.87 -12.82 -19.17
N ALA A 63 1.80 -13.84 -18.33
CA ALA A 63 0.57 -14.54 -17.96
C ALA A 63 -0.06 -13.98 -16.68
N GLY A 64 0.60 -13.01 -16.01
CA GLY A 64 0.12 -12.36 -14.80
C GLY A 64 0.52 -13.07 -13.50
N TYR A 65 1.49 -13.99 -13.52
CA TYR A 65 1.96 -14.69 -12.34
C TYR A 65 3.24 -14.07 -11.77
N MET A 66 3.40 -14.16 -10.46
CA MET A 66 4.63 -13.77 -9.78
C MET A 66 5.78 -14.67 -10.18
N THR A 67 6.90 -14.09 -10.62
CA THR A 67 8.12 -14.80 -11.00
C THR A 67 9.30 -14.29 -10.20
N GLY A 68 10.31 -15.16 -10.04
CA GLY A 68 11.56 -14.80 -9.38
C GLY A 68 11.44 -14.66 -7.86
N GLU A 69 12.47 -14.05 -7.31
CA GLU A 69 12.57 -13.64 -5.93
C GLU A 69 11.96 -12.24 -5.77
N ILE A 70 11.72 -11.85 -4.54
CA ILE A 70 11.24 -10.53 -4.17
C ILE A 70 12.46 -9.69 -3.82
N ASP A 71 12.55 -8.50 -4.40
CA ASP A 71 13.62 -7.57 -4.09
C ASP A 71 13.17 -6.62 -2.97
N PHE A 72 13.95 -6.58 -1.90
CA PHE A 72 13.77 -5.63 -0.81
C PHE A 72 14.38 -4.28 -1.23
N ILE A 73 13.52 -3.29 -1.50
CA ILE A 73 13.94 -2.01 -2.11
C ILE A 73 14.29 -0.97 -1.04
N SER A 74 13.50 -0.91 0.03
CA SER A 74 13.67 0.09 1.09
C SER A 74 13.04 -0.37 2.39
N GLY A 75 13.57 0.08 3.51
CA GLY A 75 13.07 -0.18 4.85
C GLY A 75 14.13 -0.81 5.76
N ASP A 76 13.77 -1.05 7.01
CA ASP A 76 14.66 -1.72 7.96
C ASP A 76 14.76 -3.22 7.62
N PRO A 77 15.97 -3.76 7.37
CA PRO A 77 16.17 -5.18 7.03
C PRO A 77 15.62 -6.16 8.07
N ALA A 78 15.42 -5.73 9.30
CA ALA A 78 14.85 -6.55 10.35
C ALA A 78 13.44 -7.06 10.04
N PHE A 79 12.70 -6.40 9.13
CA PHE A 79 11.39 -6.85 8.65
C PHE A 79 11.46 -7.87 7.52
N GLU A 80 12.62 -8.08 6.90
CA GLU A 80 12.77 -8.90 5.69
C GLU A 80 12.27 -10.34 5.90
N GLY A 81 12.56 -10.95 7.04
CA GLY A 81 12.12 -12.31 7.36
C GLY A 81 10.60 -12.47 7.35
N GLU A 82 9.87 -11.53 7.93
CA GLU A 82 8.41 -11.55 7.95
C GLU A 82 7.80 -11.25 6.56
N ILE A 83 8.40 -10.31 5.84
CA ILE A 83 7.99 -9.99 4.47
C ILE A 83 8.15 -11.22 3.58
N ASN A 84 9.33 -11.85 3.57
CA ASN A 84 9.62 -13.04 2.75
C ASN A 84 8.68 -14.20 3.10
N ARG A 85 8.42 -14.45 4.39
CA ARG A 85 7.43 -15.45 4.82
C ARG A 85 6.04 -15.16 4.26
N THR A 86 5.58 -13.92 4.39
CA THR A 86 4.23 -13.52 3.93
C THR A 86 4.11 -13.57 2.42
N MET A 87 5.13 -13.12 1.71
CA MET A 87 5.12 -13.14 0.25
C MET A 87 5.22 -14.55 -0.34
N SER A 88 5.92 -15.47 0.32
CA SER A 88 5.90 -16.89 -0.05
C SER A 88 4.49 -17.47 0.03
N LEU A 89 3.75 -17.18 1.10
CA LEU A 89 2.36 -17.59 1.25
C LEU A 89 1.42 -16.93 0.23
N LEU A 90 1.67 -15.66 -0.11
CA LEU A 90 0.93 -14.96 -1.15
C LEU A 90 1.18 -15.60 -2.52
N LYS A 91 2.42 -15.98 -2.82
CA LYS A 91 2.79 -16.62 -4.09
C LYS A 91 2.02 -17.92 -4.33
N GLU A 92 1.82 -18.73 -3.29
CA GLU A 92 1.00 -19.96 -3.38
C GLU A 92 -0.48 -19.68 -3.69
N LYS A 93 -0.98 -18.51 -3.28
CA LYS A 93 -2.38 -18.08 -3.48
C LYS A 93 -2.54 -17.05 -4.58
N TRP A 94 -1.45 -16.76 -5.30
CA TRP A 94 -1.47 -15.72 -6.31
C TRP A 94 -2.50 -15.99 -7.40
N ASN A 95 -3.21 -14.94 -7.78
CA ASN A 95 -4.15 -14.98 -8.90
C ASN A 95 -3.91 -13.74 -9.78
N PRO A 96 -3.80 -13.88 -11.10
CA PRO A 96 -3.64 -12.76 -12.02
C PRO A 96 -4.71 -11.67 -11.88
N SER A 97 -5.90 -12.01 -11.37
CA SER A 97 -6.95 -11.04 -11.08
C SER A 97 -6.56 -10.02 -9.98
N PHE A 98 -5.54 -10.30 -9.16
CA PHE A 98 -5.00 -9.33 -8.19
C PHE A 98 -4.39 -8.10 -8.86
N LEU A 99 -4.01 -8.24 -10.13
CA LEU A 99 -3.46 -7.16 -10.96
C LEU A 99 -4.53 -6.27 -11.61
N GLU A 100 -5.77 -6.36 -11.20
CA GLU A 100 -6.88 -5.61 -11.77
C GLU A 100 -6.52 -4.18 -12.18
N GLY A 101 -6.71 -3.83 -13.46
CA GLY A 101 -6.33 -2.53 -14.02
C GLY A 101 -4.82 -2.30 -14.20
N LYS A 102 -3.98 -3.30 -13.98
CA LYS A 102 -2.53 -3.27 -14.21
C LYS A 102 -2.13 -4.17 -15.39
N SER A 103 -1.04 -3.83 -16.06
CA SER A 103 -0.49 -4.61 -17.17
C SER A 103 0.32 -5.80 -16.67
N PHE A 104 0.37 -6.88 -17.45
CA PHE A 104 1.25 -8.02 -17.19
C PHE A 104 2.65 -7.80 -17.77
N GLY A 105 3.61 -8.62 -17.36
CA GLY A 105 4.96 -8.61 -17.92
C GLY A 105 5.84 -7.45 -17.44
N GLN A 106 5.64 -6.97 -16.22
CA GLN A 106 6.43 -5.89 -15.65
C GLN A 106 6.58 -6.01 -14.13
N GLU A 107 7.44 -5.17 -13.61
CA GLU A 107 7.71 -5.03 -12.18
C GLU A 107 6.67 -4.14 -11.50
N TYR A 108 6.32 -4.53 -10.27
CA TYR A 108 5.42 -3.78 -9.38
C TYR A 108 6.01 -3.63 -7.98
N LEU A 109 5.53 -2.62 -7.27
CA LEU A 109 5.89 -2.32 -5.89
C LEU A 109 4.76 -2.69 -4.93
N MET A 110 5.12 -3.12 -3.72
CA MET A 110 4.24 -3.21 -2.57
C MET A 110 4.88 -2.48 -1.39
N SER A 111 4.07 -1.74 -0.64
CA SER A 111 4.51 -1.01 0.54
C SER A 111 3.83 -1.54 1.79
N PHE A 112 4.61 -1.75 2.86
CA PHE A 112 4.17 -2.22 4.16
C PHE A 112 4.66 -1.24 5.21
N ASP A 113 3.73 -0.55 5.88
CA ASP A 113 4.06 0.50 6.86
C ASP A 113 3.85 -0.05 8.28
N PHE A 114 4.93 -0.37 8.97
CA PHE A 114 4.92 -0.90 10.33
C PHE A 114 4.88 0.24 11.33
N LYS A 115 3.76 0.36 12.06
CA LYS A 115 3.52 1.40 13.07
C LYS A 115 3.30 0.81 14.44
N MET A 116 3.84 1.46 15.45
CA MET A 116 3.50 1.14 16.83
C MET A 116 2.42 2.11 17.33
N THR A 117 1.43 1.56 18.00
CA THR A 117 0.55 2.38 18.81
C THR A 117 0.98 2.27 20.26
N SER A 118 1.28 3.40 20.88
CA SER A 118 1.38 3.46 22.32
C SER A 118 -0.01 3.13 22.87
N GLY A 119 -0.13 2.17 23.79
CA GLY A 119 -1.38 1.76 24.43
C GLY A 119 -2.09 2.86 25.23
N SER A 120 -1.63 4.09 25.13
CA SER A 120 -2.32 5.28 25.60
C SER A 120 -3.50 5.57 24.69
N GLN A 121 -4.71 5.46 25.20
CA GLN A 121 -5.96 5.85 24.54
C GLN A 121 -6.04 7.36 24.22
N PHE A 122 -5.03 8.12 24.57
CA PHE A 122 -4.95 9.56 24.35
C PHE A 122 -3.93 9.85 23.26
N PRO A 123 -4.24 10.72 22.30
CA PRO A 123 -3.24 11.24 21.39
C PRO A 123 -2.08 11.85 22.20
N PRO A 124 -0.83 11.76 21.69
CA PRO A 124 0.31 12.34 22.40
C PRO A 124 -0.02 13.78 22.79
N ASN A 125 0.19 14.11 24.07
CA ASN A 125 -0.10 15.44 24.58
C ASN A 125 0.68 16.48 23.75
N PRO A 126 0.00 17.38 23.02
CA PRO A 126 0.69 18.36 22.17
C PRO A 126 1.56 19.34 22.97
N PHE A 127 1.44 19.33 24.31
CA PHE A 127 2.23 20.16 25.21
C PHE A 127 3.46 19.45 25.80
N ILE A 128 3.68 18.16 25.52
CA ILE A 128 4.94 17.50 25.85
C ILE A 128 5.97 17.99 24.83
N LYS A 129 6.87 18.87 25.27
CA LYS A 129 8.02 19.33 24.50
C LYS A 129 8.90 18.14 24.15
N SER A 130 8.82 17.64 22.91
CA SER A 130 9.93 16.92 22.31
C SER A 130 11.12 17.90 22.25
N SER A 131 12.32 17.41 22.50
CA SER A 131 13.56 18.22 22.50
C SER A 131 13.54 19.23 21.34
N GLU A 132 13.72 20.51 21.68
CA GLU A 132 13.65 21.63 20.70
C GLU A 132 14.67 21.51 19.57
N ASP A 133 15.73 20.71 19.76
CA ASP A 133 16.82 20.52 18.79
C ASP A 133 16.46 19.59 17.61
N ALA A 134 15.33 18.89 17.65
CA ALA A 134 14.95 17.90 16.62
C ALA A 134 13.78 18.34 15.72
N LYS A 135 13.26 19.56 15.84
CA LYS A 135 12.12 20.01 15.00
C LYS A 135 12.61 20.61 13.69
N PRO A 136 12.06 20.19 12.55
CA PRO A 136 12.34 20.81 11.27
C PRO A 136 11.96 22.30 11.33
N LYS A 137 12.86 23.17 10.85
CA LYS A 137 12.69 24.63 10.89
C LYS A 137 11.74 25.15 9.81
N THR A 138 11.61 24.39 8.73
CA THR A 138 10.79 24.76 7.57
C THR A 138 9.92 23.59 7.11
N PRO A 139 8.80 23.86 6.42
CA PRO A 139 7.99 22.79 5.80
C PRO A 139 8.78 21.93 4.81
N LEU A 140 9.71 22.51 4.07
CA LEU A 140 10.57 21.79 3.13
C LEU A 140 11.51 20.82 3.86
N GLU A 141 12.11 21.27 4.95
CA GLU A 141 12.97 20.41 5.79
C GLU A 141 12.19 19.26 6.39
N ALA A 142 10.96 19.50 6.88
CA ALA A 142 10.10 18.48 7.43
C ALA A 142 9.76 17.38 6.40
N VAL A 143 9.39 17.79 5.17
CA VAL A 143 9.05 16.80 4.13
C VAL A 143 10.29 16.08 3.60
N ASN A 144 11.47 16.70 3.59
CA ASN A 144 12.72 16.03 3.22
C ASN A 144 13.07 14.94 4.22
N LEU A 145 13.02 15.22 5.52
CA LEU A 145 13.23 14.20 6.56
C LEU A 145 12.23 13.03 6.43
N ALA A 146 10.96 13.33 6.19
CA ALA A 146 9.96 12.29 5.96
C ALA A 146 10.24 11.46 4.69
N LEU A 147 10.81 12.06 3.65
CA LEU A 147 11.23 11.35 2.43
C LEU A 147 12.51 10.53 2.60
N GLU A 148 13.39 10.91 3.52
CA GLU A 148 14.54 10.07 3.90
C GLU A 148 14.06 8.75 4.55
N GLU A 149 13.01 8.81 5.38
CA GLU A 149 12.39 7.63 5.97
C GLU A 149 11.53 6.84 4.97
N ASN A 150 10.81 7.52 4.08
CA ASN A 150 9.93 6.90 3.09
C ASN A 150 10.09 7.52 1.69
N PRO A 151 11.14 7.16 0.95
CA PRO A 151 11.41 7.71 -0.38
C PRO A 151 10.40 7.28 -1.46
N TYR A 152 9.62 6.23 -1.20
CA TYR A 152 8.62 5.67 -2.11
C TYR A 152 7.19 6.11 -1.78
N SER A 153 7.02 7.23 -1.06
CA SER A 153 5.70 7.79 -0.75
C SER A 153 5.25 8.82 -1.81
N PRO A 154 4.28 8.51 -2.68
CA PRO A 154 3.75 9.48 -3.63
C PRO A 154 3.16 10.72 -2.93
N LYS A 155 2.60 10.52 -1.74
CA LYS A 155 2.03 11.62 -0.94
C LYS A 155 3.09 12.62 -0.50
N LEU A 156 4.23 12.13 0.01
CA LEU A 156 5.33 13.01 0.44
C LEU A 156 5.98 13.73 -0.73
N LEU A 157 6.16 13.05 -1.86
CA LEU A 157 6.66 13.66 -3.10
C LEU A 157 5.73 14.77 -3.60
N ASN A 158 4.41 14.52 -3.61
CA ASN A 158 3.44 15.56 -3.99
C ASN A 158 3.49 16.77 -3.03
N ASN A 159 3.59 16.52 -1.71
CA ASN A 159 3.71 17.57 -0.72
C ASN A 159 4.99 18.40 -0.95
N ARG A 160 6.14 17.73 -1.24
CA ARG A 160 7.39 18.43 -1.54
C ARG A 160 7.29 19.24 -2.83
N ALA A 161 6.67 18.69 -3.85
CA ALA A 161 6.43 19.35 -5.12
C ALA A 161 5.63 20.66 -4.94
N GLU A 162 4.58 20.62 -4.13
CA GLU A 162 3.78 21.82 -3.84
C GLU A 162 4.60 22.89 -3.13
N ILE A 163 5.37 22.53 -2.11
CA ILE A 163 6.26 23.46 -1.39
C ILE A 163 7.32 24.04 -2.35
N LEU A 164 7.91 23.22 -3.21
CA LEU A 164 8.90 23.64 -4.19
C LEU A 164 8.32 24.63 -5.21
N ALA A 165 7.11 24.37 -5.72
CA ALA A 165 6.41 25.27 -6.63
C ALA A 165 6.15 26.64 -5.98
N GLN A 166 5.65 26.65 -4.73
CA GLN A 166 5.43 27.87 -3.95
C GLN A 166 6.72 28.68 -3.73
N ASN A 167 7.87 28.03 -3.69
CA ASN A 167 9.19 28.65 -3.57
C ASN A 167 9.83 28.96 -4.93
N GLY A 168 9.09 28.91 -6.06
CA GLY A 168 9.58 29.22 -7.40
C GLY A 168 10.51 28.16 -8.00
N LYS A 169 10.63 26.97 -7.38
CA LYS A 169 11.50 25.87 -7.84
C LYS A 169 10.72 24.90 -8.75
N GLN A 170 10.18 25.43 -9.85
CA GLN A 170 9.24 24.72 -10.71
C GLN A 170 9.79 23.40 -11.25
N LEU A 171 11.05 23.37 -11.73
CA LEU A 171 11.66 22.16 -12.28
C LEU A 171 11.75 21.02 -11.25
N LEU A 172 12.14 21.34 -10.00
CA LEU A 172 12.21 20.35 -8.93
C LEU A 172 10.83 19.85 -8.54
N SER A 173 9.82 20.73 -8.55
CA SER A 173 8.43 20.35 -8.34
C SER A 173 7.95 19.35 -9.40
N GLU A 174 8.23 19.59 -10.68
CA GLU A 174 7.86 18.70 -11.78
C GLU A 174 8.55 17.34 -11.68
N LEU A 175 9.81 17.29 -11.25
CA LEU A 175 10.52 16.03 -11.01
C LEU A 175 9.84 15.20 -9.92
N ASP A 176 9.46 15.82 -8.81
CA ASP A 176 8.75 15.12 -7.71
C ASP A 176 7.38 14.63 -8.16
N LEU A 177 6.61 15.44 -8.91
CA LEU A 177 5.31 15.02 -9.45
C LEU A 177 5.43 13.81 -10.38
N ASN A 178 6.43 13.83 -11.27
CA ASN A 178 6.69 12.72 -12.19
C ASN A 178 7.09 11.44 -11.43
N GLN A 179 7.93 11.56 -10.41
CA GLN A 179 8.32 10.45 -9.56
C GLN A 179 7.13 9.90 -8.76
N ALA A 180 6.31 10.78 -8.17
CA ALA A 180 5.10 10.38 -7.47
C ALA A 180 4.13 9.60 -8.36
N LYS A 181 3.94 10.06 -9.60
CA LYS A 181 3.11 9.38 -10.60
C LYS A 181 3.68 8.01 -10.94
N PHE A 182 4.99 7.93 -11.23
CA PHE A 182 5.66 6.67 -11.55
C PHE A 182 5.48 5.63 -10.44
N ILE A 183 5.75 6.02 -9.17
CA ILE A 183 5.59 5.13 -8.02
C ILE A 183 4.14 4.68 -7.89
N LYS A 184 3.18 5.60 -8.00
CA LYS A 184 1.74 5.29 -7.92
C LYS A 184 1.31 4.31 -9.01
N ASP A 185 1.81 4.47 -10.23
CA ASP A 185 1.51 3.58 -11.35
C ASP A 185 2.08 2.17 -11.12
N LYS A 186 3.24 2.06 -10.47
CA LYS A 186 3.89 0.80 -10.11
C LYS A 186 3.35 0.17 -8.83
N MET A 187 2.75 0.93 -7.94
CA MET A 187 2.25 0.43 -6.66
C MET A 187 1.04 -0.50 -6.85
N LEU A 188 1.13 -1.73 -6.36
CA LEU A 188 0.01 -2.67 -6.29
C LEU A 188 -0.82 -2.44 -5.04
N THR A 189 -0.15 -2.29 -3.91
CA THR A 189 -0.84 -2.11 -2.62
C THR A 189 0.05 -1.41 -1.60
N GLU A 190 -0.63 -0.77 -0.64
CA GLU A 190 -0.04 -0.19 0.56
C GLU A 190 -0.80 -0.74 1.77
N ILE A 191 -0.11 -1.44 2.68
CA ILE A 191 -0.68 -2.07 3.87
C ILE A 191 -0.05 -1.44 5.11
N VAL A 192 -0.89 -1.03 6.07
CA VAL A 192 -0.44 -0.55 7.38
C VAL A 192 -0.58 -1.68 8.39
N ILE A 193 0.51 -1.99 9.10
CA ILE A 193 0.57 -3.00 10.15
C ILE A 193 0.75 -2.29 11.48
N VAL A 194 -0.20 -2.46 12.39
CA VAL A 194 -0.16 -1.83 13.69
C VAL A 194 0.30 -2.85 14.75
N GLY A 195 1.46 -2.57 15.36
CA GLY A 195 1.94 -3.26 16.55
C GLY A 195 1.47 -2.56 17.82
N TYR A 196 1.19 -3.35 18.85
CA TYR A 196 0.93 -2.85 20.19
C TYR A 196 2.18 -3.06 21.03
N GLY A 197 2.69 -2.00 21.64
CA GLY A 197 3.80 -2.09 22.59
C GLY A 197 3.46 -2.99 23.78
N PRO A 198 4.46 -3.49 24.52
CA PRO A 198 4.22 -4.25 25.73
C PRO A 198 3.37 -3.40 26.67
N MET A 199 2.25 -3.96 27.14
CA MET A 199 1.50 -3.31 28.20
C MET A 199 2.42 -3.21 29.41
N GLY A 200 2.72 -1.99 29.85
CA GLY A 200 3.44 -1.78 31.09
C GLY A 200 2.75 -2.52 32.24
N PRO A 201 3.49 -2.89 33.30
CA PRO A 201 2.90 -3.55 34.46
C PRO A 201 1.73 -2.70 34.93
N LYS A 202 0.52 -3.30 35.02
CA LYS A 202 -0.61 -2.66 35.66
C LYS A 202 -0.17 -2.34 37.08
N SER A 203 -0.02 -1.07 37.41
CA SER A 203 0.13 -0.65 38.81
C SER A 203 -1.14 -1.11 39.54
N LEU A 204 -0.97 -2.12 40.41
CA LEU A 204 -1.98 -2.54 41.37
C LEU A 204 -2.16 -1.45 42.42
#